data_91c96068798582c6e7935f94636d8dfb
#
_entry.id   91c96068798582c6e7935f94636d8dfb
#
_cell.length_a   1.000
_cell.length_b   1.000
_cell.length_c   1.000
_cell.angle_alpha   90.00
_cell.angle_beta   90.00
_cell.angle_gamma   90.00
#
_symmetry.space_group_name_H-M   'P 1'
#
loop_
_entity.id
_entity.type
_entity.pdbx_description
1 polymer ?
#
loop_
_entity_poly.entity_id
_entity_poly.type
_entity_poly.pdbx_seq_one_letter_code
_entity_poly.pdbx_strand_id
1 'polypeptide(L)'
;GLPARGRGDGPDAAGNRRSVTLPEITVDTRPTQLFITLDRRTVSPNGDGRDDALQIGTITRRTDGAQSAELRIIDATGATVRRFPLDAVEADATILWNGEPDGERPAETAPDGVYTVEYRVTYDNGAVPVATSPSITLDTQGPSLGVDLQGLPFSPDNDGLNDELGIALTVEDISDIESWEFEILDRNRRAFQRFSGTGRPGARLLWDGRSSDGELVISAEDYPYRFTAVDNTGNASTIEGEIPIDILVVRDGNLLKVQISNINFAPNSPVLELDPDTPTGAKNIAVLDRLVEVFDKYRSYEIRVEGHAVNISGTDREEQDELQPLSTARAETVRAALIERGMDGGRIDTLGRGGQAPIVPHTDLDNRWKNRRVEFILLR
;
A
#
# COMPACT_ATOMS: atom_id res chain seq x y z
N GLY A 1 -62.31 -12.29 -1.82
CA GLY A 1 -62.41 -13.74 -1.72
C GLY A 1 -63.82 -14.23 -2.04
N LEU A 2 -63.95 -15.27 -2.87
CA LEU A 2 -65.25 -15.92 -3.10
C LEU A 2 -65.39 -17.04 -2.06
N PRO A 3 -66.49 -17.14 -1.32
CA PRO A 3 -66.71 -18.23 -0.37
C PRO A 3 -66.94 -19.56 -1.13
N ALA A 4 -66.12 -20.57 -0.84
CA ALA A 4 -66.32 -21.94 -1.34
C ALA A 4 -67.14 -22.71 -0.30
N ARG A 5 -68.37 -23.10 -0.64
CA ARG A 5 -69.14 -24.04 0.17
C ARG A 5 -68.95 -25.45 -0.35
N GLY A 6 -68.30 -26.28 0.44
CA GLY A 6 -68.20 -27.70 0.16
C GLY A 6 -69.33 -28.48 0.83
N ARG A 7 -70.03 -29.29 0.07
CA ARG A 7 -71.07 -30.20 0.59
C ARG A 7 -70.60 -31.61 0.26
N GLY A 8 -70.27 -32.42 1.26
CA GLY A 8 -69.97 -33.79 1.09
C GLY A 8 -71.17 -34.65 1.49
N ASP A 9 -71.76 -35.21 0.51
CA ASP A 9 -72.93 -36.17 0.73
C ASP A 9 -72.48 -37.55 0.30
N GLY A 10 -72.40 -38.47 1.24
CA GLY A 10 -72.19 -39.92 0.93
C GLY A 10 -73.23 -40.78 1.67
N PRO A 11 -73.81 -41.77 1.03
CA PRO A 11 -74.65 -42.77 1.73
C PRO A 11 -73.79 -43.79 2.49
N ASP A 12 -74.21 -44.20 3.69
CA ASP A 12 -73.64 -45.38 4.36
C ASP A 12 -74.08 -46.71 3.68
N ALA A 13 -73.50 -47.81 4.12
CA ALA A 13 -73.84 -49.14 3.55
C ALA A 13 -75.34 -49.53 3.73
N ALA A 14 -76.13 -48.78 4.49
CA ALA A 14 -77.58 -48.97 4.71
C ALA A 14 -78.38 -47.93 3.95
N GLY A 15 -77.79 -47.04 3.14
CA GLY A 15 -78.48 -45.99 2.35
C GLY A 15 -78.81 -44.73 3.11
N ASN A 16 -78.43 -44.58 4.36
CA ASN A 16 -78.65 -43.31 5.12
C ASN A 16 -77.68 -42.20 4.69
N ARG A 17 -78.25 -41.06 4.45
CA ARG A 17 -77.44 -39.84 4.12
C ARG A 17 -77.20 -39.03 5.35
N ARG A 18 -75.93 -38.74 5.61
CA ARG A 18 -75.49 -37.76 6.63
C ARG A 18 -74.85 -36.53 5.93
N SER A 19 -75.44 -35.41 6.02
CA SER A 19 -74.86 -34.23 5.51
C SER A 19 -74.07 -33.51 6.64
N VAL A 20 -72.81 -33.16 6.35
CA VAL A 20 -71.98 -32.38 7.22
C VAL A 20 -71.80 -31.04 6.50
N THR A 21 -72.21 -29.94 7.11
CA THR A 21 -71.95 -28.62 6.60
C THR A 21 -70.55 -28.21 7.11
N LEU A 22 -69.58 -28.06 6.20
CA LEU A 22 -68.31 -27.56 6.55
C LEU A 22 -68.40 -26.07 6.82
N PRO A 23 -67.63 -25.51 7.76
CA PRO A 23 -67.58 -24.09 7.97
C PRO A 23 -67.13 -23.38 6.70
N GLU A 24 -67.51 -22.10 6.55
CA GLU A 24 -67.13 -21.28 5.42
C GLU A 24 -65.61 -21.11 5.40
N ILE A 25 -64.98 -21.48 4.29
CA ILE A 25 -63.52 -21.33 4.11
C ILE A 25 -63.32 -20.08 3.24
N THR A 26 -62.66 -19.10 3.79
CA THR A 26 -62.23 -17.90 3.04
C THR A 26 -60.87 -18.19 2.40
N VAL A 27 -60.78 -18.14 1.07
CA VAL A 27 -59.52 -18.23 0.35
C VAL A 27 -59.07 -16.82 0.02
N ASP A 28 -57.94 -16.42 0.58
CA ASP A 28 -57.28 -15.13 0.28
C ASP A 28 -56.14 -15.34 -0.69
N THR A 29 -56.30 -14.87 -1.94
CA THR A 29 -55.30 -15.00 -3.02
C THR A 29 -54.58 -13.69 -3.33
N ARG A 30 -54.76 -12.65 -2.49
CA ARG A 30 -54.10 -11.37 -2.71
C ARG A 30 -52.58 -11.54 -2.57
N PRO A 31 -51.80 -10.86 -3.47
CA PRO A 31 -50.33 -10.98 -3.42
C PRO A 31 -49.74 -10.27 -2.18
N THR A 32 -48.77 -10.92 -1.56
CA THR A 32 -48.04 -10.44 -0.39
C THR A 32 -46.60 -10.10 -0.77
N GLN A 33 -46.40 -9.12 -1.66
CA GLN A 33 -45.08 -8.77 -2.16
C GLN A 33 -44.29 -7.92 -1.13
N LEU A 34 -43.05 -8.31 -0.90
CA LEU A 34 -42.05 -7.60 -0.07
C LEU A 34 -40.90 -7.15 -0.93
N PHE A 35 -40.30 -6.03 -0.57
CA PHE A 35 -39.08 -5.53 -1.21
C PHE A 35 -38.13 -5.00 -0.15
N ILE A 36 -36.82 -5.02 -0.50
CA ILE A 36 -35.71 -4.44 0.27
C ILE A 36 -35.02 -3.44 -0.62
N THR A 37 -34.70 -2.28 -0.07
CA THR A 37 -33.81 -1.29 -0.68
C THR A 37 -32.61 -1.06 0.22
N LEU A 38 -31.45 -0.84 -0.38
CA LEU A 38 -30.19 -0.53 0.31
C LEU A 38 -29.69 0.81 -0.21
N ASP A 39 -29.21 1.69 0.66
CA ASP A 39 -28.60 2.96 0.26
C ASP A 39 -27.21 2.74 -0.35
N ARG A 40 -26.52 1.65 0.07
CA ARG A 40 -25.20 1.26 -0.40
C ARG A 40 -25.01 -0.26 -0.38
N ARG A 41 -23.86 -0.74 -0.90
CA ARG A 41 -23.51 -2.15 -0.93
C ARG A 41 -22.26 -2.49 -0.14
N THR A 42 -21.53 -1.50 0.32
CA THR A 42 -20.35 -1.65 1.15
C THR A 42 -20.53 -0.82 2.41
N VAL A 43 -20.17 -1.35 3.56
CA VAL A 43 -20.26 -0.69 4.86
C VAL A 43 -18.96 -0.93 5.63
N SER A 44 -18.44 0.13 6.28
CA SER A 44 -17.20 0.10 7.04
C SER A 44 -17.41 0.74 8.42
N PRO A 45 -17.96 0.00 9.37
CA PRO A 45 -18.27 0.52 10.71
C PRO A 45 -17.01 0.62 11.57
N ASN A 46 -16.03 1.42 11.14
CA ASN A 46 -14.74 1.67 11.80
C ASN A 46 -14.74 2.94 12.66
N GLY A 47 -15.84 3.74 12.60
CA GLY A 47 -16.04 4.95 13.41
C GLY A 47 -15.36 6.20 12.85
N ASP A 48 -14.94 6.21 11.59
CA ASP A 48 -14.31 7.37 10.93
C ASP A 48 -15.32 8.39 10.37
N GLY A 49 -16.61 8.06 10.36
CA GLY A 49 -17.71 8.88 9.84
C GLY A 49 -18.01 8.62 8.37
N ARG A 50 -17.33 7.70 7.70
CA ARG A 50 -17.58 7.30 6.32
C ARG A 50 -18.09 5.86 6.29
N ASP A 51 -19.29 5.69 5.70
CA ASP A 51 -19.90 4.36 5.48
C ASP A 51 -20.09 3.49 6.75
N ASP A 52 -20.15 4.12 7.93
CA ASP A 52 -20.26 3.45 9.24
C ASP A 52 -21.56 2.67 9.45
N ALA A 53 -22.59 2.93 8.65
CA ALA A 53 -23.88 2.26 8.76
C ALA A 53 -24.54 2.05 7.41
N LEU A 54 -25.27 0.95 7.31
CA LEU A 54 -26.13 0.61 6.18
C LEU A 54 -27.57 1.01 6.49
N GLN A 55 -28.20 1.79 5.60
CA GLN A 55 -29.61 2.07 5.66
C GLN A 55 -30.40 1.04 4.83
N ILE A 56 -31.26 0.28 5.50
CA ILE A 56 -32.07 -0.76 4.91
C ILE A 56 -33.51 -0.32 4.90
N GLY A 57 -34.09 -0.13 3.72
CA GLY A 57 -35.53 0.15 3.56
C GLY A 57 -36.29 -1.15 3.30
N THR A 58 -37.45 -1.33 3.95
CA THR A 58 -38.38 -2.42 3.68
C THR A 58 -39.69 -1.87 3.13
N ILE A 59 -40.26 -2.56 2.13
CA ILE A 59 -41.57 -2.20 1.54
C ILE A 59 -42.49 -3.40 1.64
N THR A 60 -43.65 -3.20 2.31
CA THR A 60 -44.72 -4.19 2.48
C THR A 60 -45.93 -3.75 1.72
N ARG A 61 -46.23 -4.38 0.55
CA ARG A 61 -47.36 -3.98 -0.30
C ARG A 61 -48.72 -4.23 0.33
N ARG A 62 -48.78 -5.13 1.31
CA ARG A 62 -50.01 -5.46 2.04
C ARG A 62 -49.72 -5.54 3.53
N THR A 63 -50.31 -4.69 4.32
CA THR A 63 -50.21 -4.71 5.79
C THR A 63 -51.43 -5.39 6.46
N ASP A 64 -52.58 -5.46 5.77
CA ASP A 64 -53.77 -6.14 6.28
C ASP A 64 -53.53 -7.63 6.52
N GLY A 65 -53.77 -8.10 7.76
CA GLY A 65 -53.57 -9.49 8.20
C GLY A 65 -52.13 -9.80 8.53
N ALA A 66 -51.20 -8.85 8.43
CA ALA A 66 -49.83 -9.00 8.89
C ALA A 66 -49.76 -9.03 10.43
N GLN A 67 -49.14 -10.05 11.01
CA GLN A 67 -49.02 -10.26 12.45
C GLN A 67 -47.67 -9.86 13.03
N SER A 68 -46.62 -10.15 12.30
CA SER A 68 -45.24 -9.84 12.71
C SER A 68 -44.32 -9.71 11.50
N ALA A 69 -43.25 -8.95 11.65
CA ALA A 69 -42.17 -8.90 10.68
C ALA A 69 -40.81 -9.00 11.36
N GLU A 70 -39.86 -9.52 10.63
CA GLU A 70 -38.47 -9.65 11.08
C GLU A 70 -37.54 -9.34 9.90
N LEU A 71 -36.50 -8.53 10.15
CA LEU A 71 -35.39 -8.38 9.25
C LEU A 71 -34.16 -9.08 9.84
N ARG A 72 -33.44 -9.82 9.03
CA ARG A 72 -32.23 -10.55 9.41
C ARG A 72 -31.05 -10.20 8.53
N ILE A 73 -29.90 -10.02 9.12
CA ILE A 73 -28.61 -9.99 8.42
C ILE A 73 -28.04 -11.41 8.45
N ILE A 74 -27.69 -11.94 7.29
CA ILE A 74 -27.26 -13.32 7.10
C ILE A 74 -25.89 -13.33 6.44
N ASP A 75 -24.94 -14.08 7.00
CA ASP A 75 -23.59 -14.24 6.45
C ASP A 75 -23.56 -15.19 5.24
N ALA A 76 -22.39 -15.34 4.63
CA ALA A 76 -22.17 -16.19 3.47
C ALA A 76 -22.40 -17.70 3.75
N THR A 77 -22.43 -18.12 5.02
CA THR A 77 -22.71 -19.51 5.43
C THR A 77 -24.20 -19.77 5.58
N GLY A 78 -25.05 -18.72 5.57
CA GLY A 78 -26.47 -18.77 5.84
C GLY A 78 -26.82 -18.61 7.33
N ALA A 79 -25.85 -18.30 8.18
CA ALA A 79 -26.09 -18.04 9.60
C ALA A 79 -26.63 -16.62 9.81
N THR A 80 -27.61 -16.48 10.72
CA THR A 80 -28.14 -15.17 11.09
C THR A 80 -27.16 -14.48 12.04
N VAL A 81 -26.68 -13.32 11.65
CA VAL A 81 -25.73 -12.49 12.42
C VAL A 81 -26.47 -11.46 13.25
N ARG A 82 -27.48 -10.81 12.71
CA ARG A 82 -28.31 -9.82 13.42
C ARG A 82 -29.78 -9.99 13.10
N ARG A 83 -30.65 -9.81 14.12
CA ARG A 83 -32.11 -9.79 13.98
C ARG A 83 -32.67 -8.46 14.42
N PHE A 84 -33.62 -7.99 13.64
CA PHE A 84 -34.42 -6.80 13.96
C PHE A 84 -35.89 -7.24 13.96
N PRO A 85 -36.46 -7.62 15.14
CA PRO A 85 -37.88 -7.83 15.26
C PRO A 85 -38.60 -6.50 15.09
N LEU A 86 -39.67 -6.49 14.28
CA LEU A 86 -40.48 -5.28 14.04
C LEU A 86 -41.83 -5.46 14.73
N ASP A 87 -42.09 -4.63 15.76
CA ASP A 87 -43.27 -4.70 16.58
C ASP A 87 -44.57 -4.38 15.81
N ALA A 88 -44.44 -3.63 14.73
CA ALA A 88 -45.54 -3.30 13.80
C ALA A 88 -45.09 -3.52 12.35
N VAL A 89 -46.00 -4.01 11.51
CA VAL A 89 -45.77 -4.16 10.07
C VAL A 89 -46.23 -2.92 9.36
N GLU A 90 -45.30 -2.06 9.02
CA GLU A 90 -45.54 -0.83 8.28
C GLU A 90 -45.44 -1.06 6.76
N ALA A 91 -46.06 -0.18 5.96
CA ALA A 91 -45.97 -0.21 4.51
C ALA A 91 -44.51 0.03 4.05
N ASP A 92 -43.84 0.99 4.72
CA ASP A 92 -42.46 1.39 4.50
C ASP A 92 -41.78 1.58 5.85
N ALA A 93 -40.63 0.92 6.07
CA ALA A 93 -39.79 1.12 7.26
C ALA A 93 -38.31 1.25 6.89
N THR A 94 -37.54 1.91 7.76
CA THR A 94 -36.10 2.09 7.60
C THR A 94 -35.39 1.59 8.86
N ILE A 95 -34.42 0.73 8.67
CA ILE A 95 -33.56 0.14 9.70
C ILE A 95 -32.10 0.53 9.41
N LEU A 96 -31.35 0.90 10.45
CA LEU A 96 -29.91 1.12 10.36
C LEU A 96 -29.19 -0.08 10.95
N TRP A 97 -28.18 -0.56 10.22
CA TRP A 97 -27.24 -1.57 10.71
C TRP A 97 -25.81 -1.00 10.67
N ASN A 98 -25.17 -0.96 11.83
CA ASN A 98 -23.81 -0.46 12.04
C ASN A 98 -22.77 -1.58 12.17
N GLY A 99 -23.04 -2.74 11.58
CA GLY A 99 -22.14 -3.90 11.65
C GLY A 99 -22.26 -4.72 12.94
N GLU A 100 -23.06 -4.33 13.95
CA GLU A 100 -23.18 -5.07 15.18
C GLU A 100 -23.92 -6.42 14.99
N PRO A 101 -23.37 -7.55 15.53
CA PRO A 101 -24.08 -8.83 15.57
C PRO A 101 -25.08 -8.89 16.74
N ASP A 102 -25.92 -9.95 16.77
CA ASP A 102 -26.70 -10.27 17.96
C ASP A 102 -25.78 -10.77 19.08
N GLY A 103 -26.04 -10.37 20.34
CA GLY A 103 -25.31 -10.86 21.49
C GLY A 103 -25.24 -9.85 22.65
N GLU A 104 -24.63 -10.27 23.75
CA GLU A 104 -24.49 -9.47 24.98
C GLU A 104 -23.29 -8.48 24.94
N ARG A 105 -22.53 -8.45 23.85
CA ARG A 105 -21.36 -7.56 23.68
C ARG A 105 -21.62 -6.52 22.60
N PRO A 106 -22.21 -5.37 22.96
CA PRO A 106 -22.62 -4.35 21.99
C PRO A 106 -21.47 -3.57 21.32
N ALA A 107 -20.22 -3.98 21.51
CA ALA A 107 -19.04 -3.28 20.96
C ALA A 107 -18.26 -4.10 19.94
N GLU A 108 -18.72 -5.30 19.56
CA GLU A 108 -18.05 -6.11 18.55
C GLU A 108 -18.73 -5.91 17.20
N THR A 109 -17.95 -5.57 16.17
CA THR A 109 -18.39 -5.59 14.78
C THR A 109 -18.43 -7.04 14.30
N ALA A 110 -19.40 -7.39 13.44
CA ALA A 110 -19.42 -8.67 12.74
C ALA A 110 -18.13 -8.81 11.90
N PRO A 111 -17.63 -10.02 11.64
CA PRO A 111 -16.44 -10.24 10.83
C PRO A 111 -16.56 -9.61 9.43
N ASP A 112 -15.45 -9.10 8.89
CA ASP A 112 -15.42 -8.65 7.51
C ASP A 112 -15.85 -9.79 6.58
N GLY A 113 -16.67 -9.47 5.58
CA GLY A 113 -17.24 -10.48 4.72
C GLY A 113 -18.46 -10.04 3.93
N VAL A 114 -19.10 -11.03 3.28
CA VAL A 114 -20.26 -10.81 2.44
C VAL A 114 -21.53 -11.24 3.19
N TYR A 115 -22.51 -10.35 3.19
CA TYR A 115 -23.79 -10.50 3.88
C TYR A 115 -24.97 -10.31 2.93
N THR A 116 -26.16 -10.75 3.36
CA THR A 116 -27.44 -10.47 2.72
C THR A 116 -28.47 -10.08 3.77
N VAL A 117 -29.47 -9.31 3.37
CA VAL A 117 -30.62 -8.98 4.22
C VAL A 117 -31.78 -9.84 3.80
N GLU A 118 -32.43 -10.49 4.75
CA GLU A 118 -33.70 -11.18 4.57
C GLU A 118 -34.80 -10.45 5.34
N TYR A 119 -35.89 -10.09 4.65
CA TYR A 119 -37.10 -9.49 5.25
C TYR A 119 -38.26 -10.47 5.13
N ARG A 120 -38.87 -10.81 6.27
CA ARG A 120 -39.93 -11.80 6.40
C ARG A 120 -41.12 -11.18 7.10
N VAL A 121 -42.32 -11.45 6.60
CA VAL A 121 -43.61 -11.07 7.24
C VAL A 121 -44.46 -12.28 7.42
N THR A 122 -45.05 -12.47 8.61
CA THR A 122 -45.97 -13.53 8.93
C THR A 122 -47.41 -12.97 8.91
N TYR A 123 -48.32 -13.63 8.16
CA TYR A 123 -49.71 -13.25 8.04
C TYR A 123 -50.65 -14.18 8.79
N ASP A 124 -51.84 -13.70 9.17
CA ASP A 124 -52.91 -14.44 9.85
C ASP A 124 -53.41 -15.68 9.06
N ASN A 125 -53.28 -15.66 7.74
CA ASN A 125 -53.61 -16.77 6.85
C ASN A 125 -52.51 -17.85 6.75
N GLY A 126 -51.43 -17.71 7.52
CA GLY A 126 -50.27 -18.60 7.53
C GLY A 126 -49.26 -18.39 6.41
N ALA A 127 -49.45 -17.36 5.56
CA ALA A 127 -48.43 -17.00 4.55
C ALA A 127 -47.21 -16.37 5.22
N VAL A 128 -46.02 -16.74 4.74
CA VAL A 128 -44.73 -16.18 5.22
C VAL A 128 -43.87 -15.81 4.02
N PRO A 129 -44.22 -14.74 3.28
CA PRO A 129 -43.36 -14.23 2.21
C PRO A 129 -42.02 -13.75 2.73
N VAL A 130 -41.00 -13.88 1.89
CA VAL A 130 -39.63 -13.48 2.17
C VAL A 130 -39.09 -12.68 0.99
N ALA A 131 -38.40 -11.58 1.27
CA ALA A 131 -37.58 -10.85 0.32
C ALA A 131 -36.12 -10.96 0.75
N THR A 132 -35.20 -11.04 -0.23
CA THR A 132 -33.77 -11.07 0.01
C THR A 132 -33.09 -9.96 -0.77
N SER A 133 -32.15 -9.27 -0.17
CA SER A 133 -31.37 -8.21 -0.81
C SER A 133 -30.29 -8.79 -1.73
N PRO A 134 -29.72 -7.99 -2.61
CA PRO A 134 -28.39 -8.23 -3.12
C PRO A 134 -27.35 -8.31 -2.00
N SER A 135 -26.16 -8.87 -2.31
CA SER A 135 -25.04 -8.94 -1.36
C SER A 135 -24.53 -7.56 -0.92
N ILE A 136 -24.08 -7.52 0.33
CA ILE A 136 -23.48 -6.39 1.03
C ILE A 136 -22.10 -6.83 1.47
N THR A 137 -21.09 -6.00 1.32
CA THR A 137 -19.74 -6.21 1.87
C THR A 137 -19.59 -5.40 3.16
N LEU A 138 -19.21 -6.05 4.25
CA LEU A 138 -18.74 -5.40 5.46
C LEU A 138 -17.22 -5.50 5.46
N ASP A 139 -16.55 -4.35 5.58
CA ASP A 139 -15.10 -4.25 5.49
C ASP A 139 -14.58 -3.11 6.38
N THR A 140 -13.82 -3.46 7.39
CA THR A 140 -13.29 -2.53 8.40
C THR A 140 -11.78 -2.39 8.32
N GLN A 141 -11.14 -3.12 7.40
CA GLN A 141 -9.68 -3.18 7.29
C GLN A 141 -9.20 -2.60 5.97
N GLY A 142 -8.03 -1.95 6.02
CA GLY A 142 -7.40 -1.51 4.78
C GLY A 142 -6.73 -2.64 4.03
N PRO A 143 -6.43 -2.42 2.72
CA PRO A 143 -5.86 -3.42 1.84
C PRO A 143 -4.56 -4.06 2.35
N SER A 144 -4.36 -5.34 2.10
CA SER A 144 -3.08 -6.02 2.27
C SER A 144 -2.15 -5.64 1.12
N LEU A 145 -0.93 -5.18 1.44
CA LEU A 145 0.01 -4.62 0.48
C LEU A 145 1.27 -5.47 0.37
N GLY A 146 1.84 -5.55 -0.85
CA GLY A 146 3.11 -6.19 -1.13
C GLY A 146 3.92 -5.43 -2.17
N VAL A 147 5.25 -5.44 -2.03
CA VAL A 147 6.21 -4.88 -3.00
C VAL A 147 7.27 -5.92 -3.28
N ASP A 148 7.48 -6.23 -4.56
CA ASP A 148 8.57 -7.08 -5.04
C ASP A 148 9.45 -6.28 -6.00
N LEU A 149 10.76 -6.20 -5.68
CA LEU A 149 11.75 -5.45 -6.46
C LEU A 149 12.55 -6.42 -7.34
N GLN A 150 12.55 -6.17 -8.65
CA GLN A 150 13.20 -7.01 -9.66
C GLN A 150 14.27 -6.22 -10.41
N GLY A 151 15.44 -6.84 -10.65
CA GLY A 151 16.58 -6.18 -11.28
C GLY A 151 17.55 -5.59 -10.26
N LEU A 152 17.67 -6.23 -9.10
CA LEU A 152 18.71 -5.92 -8.11
C LEU A 152 19.99 -6.72 -8.41
N PRO A 153 21.19 -6.17 -8.09
CA PRO A 153 21.41 -4.80 -7.63
C PRO A 153 21.08 -3.77 -8.72
N PHE A 154 20.36 -2.70 -8.36
CA PHE A 154 19.91 -1.68 -9.30
C PHE A 154 21.00 -0.66 -9.61
N SER A 155 21.37 -0.53 -10.88
CA SER A 155 22.50 0.27 -11.36
C SER A 155 22.16 1.03 -12.65
N PRO A 156 21.41 2.13 -12.57
CA PRO A 156 20.95 2.86 -13.77
C PRO A 156 22.07 3.74 -14.37
N ASP A 157 23.16 3.13 -14.84
CA ASP A 157 24.33 3.80 -15.43
C ASP A 157 24.48 3.64 -16.94
N ASN A 158 23.48 3.01 -17.59
CA ASN A 158 23.40 2.73 -19.02
C ASN A 158 24.51 1.81 -19.55
N ASP A 159 24.93 0.84 -18.74
CA ASP A 159 25.86 -0.21 -19.20
C ASP A 159 25.13 -1.41 -19.84
N GLY A 160 23.80 -1.45 -19.76
CA GLY A 160 22.92 -2.51 -20.26
C GLY A 160 22.59 -3.58 -19.23
N LEU A 161 22.99 -3.41 -17.98
CA LEU A 161 22.75 -4.37 -16.90
C LEU A 161 22.05 -3.69 -15.71
N ASN A 162 20.81 -4.13 -15.41
CA ASN A 162 20.03 -3.60 -14.30
C ASN A 162 19.81 -2.07 -14.33
N ASP A 163 19.71 -1.50 -15.54
CA ASP A 163 19.44 -0.09 -15.77
C ASP A 163 17.99 0.31 -15.47
N GLU A 164 17.09 -0.67 -15.33
CA GLU A 164 15.70 -0.47 -14.96
C GLU A 164 15.32 -1.35 -13.78
N LEU A 165 14.70 -0.77 -12.77
CA LEU A 165 14.09 -1.48 -11.65
C LEU A 165 12.64 -1.81 -11.97
N GLY A 166 12.30 -3.09 -11.91
CA GLY A 166 10.91 -3.54 -11.92
C GLY A 166 10.33 -3.52 -10.53
N ILE A 167 9.19 -2.87 -10.34
CA ILE A 167 8.48 -2.78 -9.07
C ILE A 167 7.11 -3.43 -9.28
N ALA A 168 6.93 -4.63 -8.73
CA ALA A 168 5.65 -5.32 -8.74
C ALA A 168 4.90 -5.01 -7.45
N LEU A 169 3.71 -4.39 -7.58
CA LEU A 169 2.85 -4.01 -6.47
C LEU A 169 1.70 -5.02 -6.35
N THR A 170 1.47 -5.54 -5.15
CA THR A 170 0.33 -6.39 -4.84
C THR A 170 -0.60 -5.67 -3.88
N VAL A 171 -1.91 -5.67 -4.19
CA VAL A 171 -2.98 -5.13 -3.35
C VAL A 171 -4.10 -6.16 -3.31
N GLU A 172 -4.37 -6.69 -2.12
CA GLU A 172 -5.46 -7.65 -1.88
C GLU A 172 -6.44 -7.08 -0.87
N ASP A 173 -7.72 -7.13 -1.22
CA ASP A 173 -8.81 -6.63 -0.42
C ASP A 173 -10.13 -7.32 -0.79
N ILE A 174 -11.09 -7.35 0.16
CA ILE A 174 -12.46 -7.80 -0.07
C ILE A 174 -13.28 -6.73 -0.80
N SER A 175 -12.94 -5.45 -0.59
CA SER A 175 -13.52 -4.29 -1.25
C SER A 175 -12.76 -3.93 -2.53
N ASP A 176 -13.38 -3.12 -3.38
CA ASP A 176 -12.69 -2.56 -4.55
C ASP A 176 -11.70 -1.47 -4.11
N ILE A 177 -10.56 -1.41 -4.77
CA ILE A 177 -9.53 -0.40 -4.49
C ILE A 177 -9.92 0.92 -5.16
N GLU A 178 -9.99 2.00 -4.38
CA GLU A 178 -10.22 3.36 -4.88
C GLU A 178 -8.97 3.92 -5.55
N SER A 179 -7.84 3.90 -4.82
CA SER A 179 -6.59 4.48 -5.29
C SER A 179 -5.36 3.85 -4.62
N TRP A 180 -4.21 4.05 -5.26
CA TRP A 180 -2.92 3.69 -4.69
C TRP A 180 -1.86 4.71 -5.09
N GLU A 181 -0.81 4.82 -4.26
CA GLU A 181 0.36 5.65 -4.50
C GLU A 181 1.63 4.92 -4.03
N PHE A 182 2.65 4.90 -4.89
CA PHE A 182 3.99 4.42 -4.59
C PHE A 182 4.96 5.59 -4.73
N GLU A 183 5.56 6.01 -3.61
CA GLU A 183 6.53 7.09 -3.55
C GLU A 183 7.93 6.54 -3.28
N ILE A 184 8.90 6.96 -4.08
CA ILE A 184 10.32 6.79 -3.81
C ILE A 184 10.79 8.10 -3.20
N LEU A 185 11.48 8.05 -2.07
CA LEU A 185 11.83 9.20 -1.27
C LEU A 185 13.34 9.44 -1.31
N ASP A 186 13.74 10.71 -1.24
CA ASP A 186 15.13 11.09 -1.00
C ASP A 186 15.53 10.86 0.48
N ARG A 187 16.80 11.06 0.82
CA ARG A 187 17.30 10.94 2.20
C ARG A 187 16.64 11.91 3.19
N ASN A 188 16.00 12.98 2.72
CA ASN A 188 15.25 13.93 3.53
C ASN A 188 13.76 13.54 3.63
N ARG A 189 13.39 12.35 3.11
CA ARG A 189 12.02 11.83 3.03
C ARG A 189 11.08 12.71 2.19
N ARG A 190 11.62 13.44 1.20
CA ARG A 190 10.84 14.14 0.19
C ARG A 190 10.63 13.22 -1.00
N ALA A 191 9.50 13.38 -1.68
CA ALA A 191 9.21 12.59 -2.88
C ALA A 191 10.28 12.84 -3.97
N PHE A 192 11.01 11.79 -4.33
CA PHE A 192 11.97 11.76 -5.43
C PHE A 192 11.27 11.34 -6.73
N GLN A 193 10.47 10.26 -6.65
CA GLN A 193 9.63 9.82 -7.76
C GLN A 193 8.29 9.33 -7.21
N ARG A 194 7.23 9.44 -8.01
CA ARG A 194 5.87 9.06 -7.62
C ARG A 194 5.16 8.33 -8.74
N PHE A 195 4.51 7.24 -8.38
CA PHE A 195 3.60 6.48 -9.24
C PHE A 195 2.26 6.38 -8.52
N SER A 196 1.17 6.55 -9.23
CA SER A 196 -0.17 6.46 -8.65
C SER A 196 -1.19 5.96 -9.67
N GLY A 197 -2.31 5.48 -9.17
CA GLY A 197 -3.39 5.02 -10.03
C GLY A 197 -4.69 4.80 -9.26
N THR A 198 -5.74 4.44 -10.00
CA THR A 198 -7.04 4.05 -9.48
C THR A 198 -7.28 2.56 -9.70
N GLY A 199 -8.06 1.94 -8.84
CA GLY A 199 -8.24 0.49 -8.85
C GLY A 199 -6.97 -0.26 -8.45
N ARG A 200 -6.88 -1.55 -8.78
CA ARG A 200 -5.70 -2.35 -8.46
C ARG A 200 -4.52 -1.97 -9.36
N PRO A 201 -3.27 -1.94 -8.83
CA PRO A 201 -2.09 -1.66 -9.63
C PRO A 201 -1.97 -2.63 -10.81
N GLY A 202 -1.38 -2.13 -11.91
CA GLY A 202 -0.98 -2.97 -13.03
C GLY A 202 0.12 -3.97 -12.65
N ALA A 203 0.46 -4.88 -13.56
CA ALA A 203 1.36 -5.99 -13.26
C ALA A 203 2.78 -5.55 -12.81
N ARG A 204 3.28 -4.40 -13.28
CA ARG A 204 4.64 -3.95 -12.99
C ARG A 204 4.84 -2.48 -13.34
N LEU A 205 5.51 -1.73 -12.47
CA LEU A 205 6.09 -0.43 -12.76
C LEU A 205 7.55 -0.60 -13.20
N LEU A 206 8.03 0.29 -14.05
CA LEU A 206 9.45 0.37 -14.44
C LEU A 206 9.99 1.74 -14.00
N TRP A 207 11.15 1.71 -13.35
CA TRP A 207 11.83 2.92 -12.92
C TRP A 207 13.29 2.93 -13.39
N ASP A 208 13.68 4.01 -14.04
CA ASP A 208 15.01 4.23 -14.62
C ASP A 208 15.99 4.93 -13.66
N GLY A 209 15.67 5.01 -12.37
CA GLY A 209 16.49 5.65 -11.36
C GLY A 209 16.45 7.18 -11.37
N ARG A 210 15.48 7.80 -12.06
CA ARG A 210 15.34 9.25 -12.11
C ARG A 210 14.17 9.76 -11.28
N SER A 211 14.37 10.97 -10.76
CA SER A 211 13.30 11.74 -10.12
C SER A 211 12.30 12.26 -11.15
N SER A 212 11.19 12.80 -10.66
CA SER A 212 10.22 13.54 -11.50
C SER A 212 10.84 14.72 -12.26
N ASP A 213 11.95 15.30 -11.74
CA ASP A 213 12.69 16.41 -12.34
C ASP A 213 13.87 15.94 -13.21
N GLY A 214 14.07 14.60 -13.34
CA GLY A 214 15.12 13.99 -14.14
C GLY A 214 16.46 13.83 -13.43
N GLU A 215 16.57 14.11 -12.13
CA GLU A 215 17.78 13.88 -11.34
C GLU A 215 18.02 12.37 -11.20
N LEU A 216 19.23 11.90 -11.50
CA LEU A 216 19.60 10.49 -11.34
C LEU A 216 19.84 10.19 -9.85
N VAL A 217 19.52 8.97 -9.42
CA VAL A 217 19.85 8.47 -8.08
C VAL A 217 21.35 8.55 -7.79
N ILE A 218 21.67 8.62 -6.52
CA ILE A 218 23.05 8.70 -6.04
C ILE A 218 23.58 7.29 -5.81
N SER A 219 24.77 7.04 -6.32
CA SER A 219 25.54 5.82 -6.18
C SER A 219 25.67 5.36 -4.73
N ALA A 220 25.42 4.08 -4.47
CA ALA A 220 25.51 3.45 -3.16
C ALA A 220 24.65 4.07 -2.06
N GLU A 221 23.54 4.74 -2.42
CA GLU A 221 22.56 5.30 -1.49
C GLU A 221 21.30 4.44 -1.49
N ASP A 222 20.68 4.24 -0.33
CA ASP A 222 19.40 3.54 -0.22
C ASP A 222 18.29 4.56 -0.31
N TYR A 223 17.29 4.30 -1.18
CA TYR A 223 16.14 5.17 -1.36
C TYR A 223 14.92 4.54 -0.66
N PRO A 224 14.44 5.16 0.43
CA PRO A 224 13.20 4.69 1.06
C PRO A 224 12.02 4.78 0.08
N TYR A 225 11.10 3.83 0.17
CA TYR A 225 9.82 3.93 -0.51
C TYR A 225 8.67 3.84 0.47
N ARG A 226 7.54 4.38 0.06
CA ARG A 226 6.25 4.26 0.73
C ARG A 226 5.22 3.82 -0.29
N PHE A 227 4.49 2.76 0.03
CA PHE A 227 3.37 2.29 -0.77
C PHE A 227 2.10 2.37 0.05
N THR A 228 1.11 3.13 -0.43
CA THR A 228 -0.20 3.32 0.20
C THR A 228 -1.29 2.91 -0.78
N ALA A 229 -2.32 2.21 -0.30
CA ALA A 229 -3.55 2.00 -1.05
C ALA A 229 -4.77 2.24 -0.15
N VAL A 230 -5.84 2.68 -0.77
CA VAL A 230 -7.12 3.02 -0.14
C VAL A 230 -8.22 2.27 -0.88
N ASP A 231 -9.11 1.61 -0.15
CA ASP A 231 -10.29 0.97 -0.70
C ASP A 231 -11.44 1.95 -0.93
N ASN A 232 -12.55 1.49 -1.50
CA ASN A 232 -13.71 2.32 -1.80
C ASN A 232 -14.54 2.69 -0.56
N THR A 233 -14.24 2.13 0.61
CA THR A 233 -14.83 2.51 1.90
C THR A 233 -13.99 3.54 2.65
N GLY A 234 -12.75 3.78 2.20
CA GLY A 234 -11.82 4.73 2.77
C GLY A 234 -10.79 4.12 3.74
N ASN A 235 -10.83 2.79 3.95
CA ASN A 235 -9.80 2.14 4.74
C ASN A 235 -8.46 2.18 3.98
N ALA A 236 -7.40 2.54 4.66
CA ALA A 236 -6.07 2.72 4.07
C ALA A 236 -5.02 1.85 4.73
N SER A 237 -4.10 1.35 3.93
CA SER A 237 -2.89 0.68 4.39
C SER A 237 -1.65 1.33 3.80
N THR A 238 -0.55 1.26 4.54
CA THR A 238 0.75 1.77 4.10
C THR A 238 1.85 0.81 4.51
N ILE A 239 2.78 0.53 3.59
CA ILE A 239 4.03 -0.16 3.87
C ILE A 239 5.21 0.67 3.41
N GLU A 240 6.35 0.52 4.09
CA GLU A 240 7.61 1.18 3.75
C GLU A 240 8.71 0.14 3.58
N GLY A 241 9.74 0.50 2.78
CA GLY A 241 10.94 -0.29 2.58
C GLY A 241 12.02 0.55 1.92
N GLU A 242 13.05 -0.09 1.38
CA GLU A 242 14.20 0.60 0.78
C GLU A 242 14.57 -0.03 -0.56
N ILE A 243 15.04 0.81 -1.49
CA ILE A 243 15.60 0.42 -2.77
C ILE A 243 17.11 0.66 -2.70
N PRO A 244 17.93 -0.38 -2.62
CA PRO A 244 19.38 -0.23 -2.61
C PRO A 244 19.88 0.11 -4.02
N ILE A 245 20.64 1.21 -4.13
CA ILE A 245 21.31 1.61 -5.37
C ILE A 245 22.74 1.08 -5.34
N ASP A 246 23.14 0.40 -6.40
CA ASP A 246 24.51 -0.08 -6.58
C ASP A 246 25.48 1.07 -6.91
N ILE A 247 26.74 0.74 -7.04
CA ILE A 247 27.77 1.69 -7.48
C ILE A 247 27.61 1.93 -8.98
N LEU A 248 27.40 3.18 -9.34
CA LEU A 248 27.17 3.64 -10.72
C LEU A 248 28.49 4.06 -11.36
N VAL A 249 28.80 3.54 -12.55
CA VAL A 249 29.92 3.97 -13.37
C VAL A 249 29.44 4.87 -14.51
N VAL A 250 29.22 6.13 -14.21
CA VAL A 250 28.58 7.09 -15.13
C VAL A 250 29.60 7.67 -16.11
N ARG A 251 29.20 7.80 -17.37
CA ARG A 251 30.01 8.49 -18.39
C ARG A 251 29.84 10.00 -18.31
N ASP A 252 30.95 10.71 -18.09
CA ASP A 252 31.03 12.17 -18.14
C ASP A 252 32.02 12.59 -19.25
N GLY A 253 31.47 12.96 -20.41
CA GLY A 253 32.25 13.18 -21.62
C GLY A 253 33.01 11.95 -22.06
N ASN A 254 34.35 12.01 -22.05
CA ASN A 254 35.24 10.90 -22.39
C ASN A 254 35.73 10.12 -21.18
N LEU A 255 35.34 10.51 -19.97
CA LEU A 255 35.73 9.88 -18.72
C LEU A 255 34.64 8.98 -18.19
N LEU A 256 35.03 7.95 -17.46
CA LEU A 256 34.14 7.19 -16.60
C LEU A 256 34.35 7.66 -15.16
N LYS A 257 33.26 7.89 -14.45
CA LYS A 257 33.29 8.37 -13.09
C LYS A 257 32.41 7.51 -12.18
N VAL A 258 32.87 7.29 -10.97
CA VAL A 258 32.09 6.80 -9.85
C VAL A 258 32.06 7.89 -8.80
N GLN A 259 30.86 8.34 -8.40
CA GLN A 259 30.66 9.36 -7.38
C GLN A 259 30.03 8.75 -6.16
N ILE A 260 30.72 8.79 -5.01
CA ILE A 260 30.20 8.26 -3.74
C ILE A 260 30.07 9.39 -2.73
N SER A 261 28.85 9.72 -2.35
CA SER A 261 28.55 10.76 -1.35
C SER A 261 28.38 10.21 0.07
N ASN A 262 28.35 8.90 0.22
CA ASN A 262 28.06 8.22 1.49
C ASN A 262 29.24 7.43 2.09
N ILE A 263 30.47 7.67 1.63
CA ILE A 263 31.66 7.27 2.40
C ILE A 263 31.78 8.22 3.59
N ASN A 264 31.55 7.67 4.78
CA ASN A 264 31.46 8.48 6.00
C ASN A 264 32.80 8.51 6.74
N PHE A 265 33.28 9.73 6.92
CA PHE A 265 34.44 10.05 7.75
C PHE A 265 34.01 10.62 9.09
N ALA A 266 34.84 10.51 10.10
CA ALA A 266 34.65 11.23 11.34
C ALA A 266 34.59 12.76 11.07
N PRO A 267 33.82 13.54 11.86
CA PRO A 267 33.66 14.98 11.64
C PRO A 267 35.01 15.69 11.59
N ASN A 268 35.22 16.53 10.55
CA ASN A 268 36.47 17.26 10.28
C ASN A 268 37.76 16.43 10.33
N SER A 269 37.65 15.14 9.96
CA SER A 269 38.74 14.18 10.02
C SER A 269 38.82 13.38 8.73
N PRO A 270 40.01 12.87 8.35
CA PRO A 270 40.16 11.89 7.28
C PRO A 270 39.94 10.45 7.75
N VAL A 271 39.64 10.21 9.03
CA VAL A 271 39.48 8.86 9.57
C VAL A 271 38.16 8.26 9.08
N LEU A 272 38.23 7.12 8.40
CA LEU A 272 37.08 6.31 8.01
C LEU A 272 36.55 5.53 9.22
N GLU A 273 35.25 5.51 9.36
CA GLU A 273 34.56 4.59 10.25
C GLU A 273 34.53 3.21 9.60
N LEU A 274 35.25 2.24 10.18
CA LEU A 274 35.34 0.85 9.65
C LEU A 274 35.01 -0.21 10.71
N ASP A 275 34.32 0.17 11.77
CA ASP A 275 33.84 -0.77 12.78
C ASP A 275 32.60 -1.52 12.23
N PRO A 276 32.69 -2.85 11.97
CA PRO A 276 31.58 -3.61 11.43
C PRO A 276 30.38 -3.71 12.39
N ASP A 277 30.56 -3.42 13.67
CA ASP A 277 29.50 -3.45 14.68
C ASP A 277 28.69 -2.15 14.68
N THR A 278 29.11 -1.13 13.94
CA THR A 278 28.33 0.11 13.75
C THR A 278 27.65 0.13 12.38
N PRO A 279 26.43 0.70 12.27
CA PRO A 279 25.75 0.82 10.98
C PRO A 279 26.58 1.59 9.93
N THR A 280 27.25 2.67 10.35
CA THR A 280 28.09 3.49 9.48
C THR A 280 29.33 2.73 9.00
N GLY A 281 30.01 2.01 9.90
CA GLY A 281 31.19 1.24 9.57
C GLY A 281 30.87 0.05 8.66
N ALA A 282 29.79 -0.68 8.97
CA ALA A 282 29.29 -1.77 8.11
C ALA A 282 28.97 -1.27 6.69
N LYS A 283 28.31 -0.09 6.56
CA LYS A 283 28.01 0.54 5.25
C LYS A 283 29.29 0.94 4.51
N ASN A 284 30.24 1.58 5.16
CA ASN A 284 31.54 1.94 4.55
C ASN A 284 32.30 0.70 4.06
N ILE A 285 32.32 -0.38 4.85
CA ILE A 285 32.98 -1.64 4.46
C ILE A 285 32.32 -2.18 3.20
N ALA A 286 30.97 -2.29 3.19
CA ALA A 286 30.23 -2.81 2.04
C ALA A 286 30.48 -1.97 0.76
N VAL A 287 30.50 -0.64 0.87
CA VAL A 287 30.79 0.26 -0.26
C VAL A 287 32.22 0.06 -0.77
N LEU A 288 33.23 -0.04 0.12
CA LEU A 288 34.62 -0.25 -0.28
C LEU A 288 34.83 -1.62 -0.94
N ASP A 289 34.21 -2.69 -0.40
CA ASP A 289 34.28 -4.02 -0.98
C ASP A 289 33.63 -4.04 -2.37
N ARG A 290 32.48 -3.38 -2.52
CA ARG A 290 31.79 -3.27 -3.80
C ARG A 290 32.58 -2.44 -4.83
N LEU A 291 33.26 -1.38 -4.40
CA LEU A 291 34.17 -0.61 -5.27
C LEU A 291 35.28 -1.48 -5.86
N VAL A 292 35.88 -2.35 -5.05
CA VAL A 292 36.91 -3.31 -5.54
C VAL A 292 36.34 -4.20 -6.63
N GLU A 293 35.16 -4.77 -6.43
CA GLU A 293 34.49 -5.61 -7.44
C GLU A 293 34.20 -4.84 -8.74
N VAL A 294 33.72 -3.61 -8.63
CA VAL A 294 33.45 -2.75 -9.79
C VAL A 294 34.76 -2.45 -10.53
N PHE A 295 35.82 -2.02 -9.83
CA PHE A 295 37.09 -1.68 -10.47
C PHE A 295 37.84 -2.89 -11.03
N ASP A 296 37.55 -4.09 -10.59
CA ASP A 296 38.06 -5.34 -11.19
C ASP A 296 37.53 -5.53 -12.62
N LYS A 297 36.35 -5.02 -12.96
CA LYS A 297 35.84 -5.00 -14.34
C LYS A 297 36.63 -4.01 -15.23
N TYR A 298 37.31 -3.01 -14.64
CA TYR A 298 38.04 -1.93 -15.31
C TYR A 298 39.54 -2.01 -15.10
N ARG A 299 40.13 -3.22 -15.14
CA ARG A 299 41.59 -3.47 -14.85
C ARG A 299 42.55 -2.69 -15.75
N SER A 300 42.12 -2.29 -16.95
CA SER A 300 42.93 -1.52 -17.89
C SER A 300 42.95 -0.02 -17.64
N TYR A 301 42.23 0.44 -16.62
CA TYR A 301 42.16 1.86 -16.24
C TYR A 301 43.01 2.13 -15.01
N GLU A 302 43.67 3.28 -14.99
CA GLU A 302 44.15 3.93 -13.76
C GLU A 302 42.98 4.62 -13.06
N ILE A 303 43.04 4.73 -11.74
CA ILE A 303 41.96 5.29 -10.93
C ILE A 303 42.50 6.47 -10.16
N ARG A 304 41.91 7.65 -10.38
CA ARG A 304 42.18 8.81 -9.54
C ARG A 304 41.07 8.97 -8.51
N VAL A 305 41.43 8.91 -7.24
CA VAL A 305 40.52 9.17 -6.11
C VAL A 305 40.54 10.66 -5.81
N GLU A 306 39.43 11.35 -6.03
CA GLU A 306 39.29 12.78 -5.76
C GLU A 306 38.43 13.00 -4.50
N GLY A 307 39.00 13.66 -3.48
CA GLY A 307 38.28 14.08 -2.28
C GLY A 307 37.72 15.48 -2.44
N HIS A 308 36.46 15.68 -2.05
CA HIS A 308 35.77 16.96 -2.11
C HIS A 308 35.24 17.40 -0.74
N ALA A 309 35.12 18.72 -0.52
CA ALA A 309 34.65 19.30 0.71
C ALA A 309 33.63 20.42 0.44
N VAL A 310 33.01 20.94 1.50
CA VAL A 310 32.07 22.07 1.43
C VAL A 310 32.79 23.33 1.95
N ASN A 311 32.94 24.34 1.12
CA ASN A 311 33.44 25.65 1.54
C ASN A 311 32.28 26.49 2.09
N ILE A 312 32.16 26.58 3.42
CA ILE A 312 31.04 27.23 4.10
C ILE A 312 31.25 28.74 4.18
N SER A 313 32.49 29.21 4.46
CA SER A 313 32.80 30.63 4.60
C SER A 313 32.98 31.32 3.25
N GLY A 314 33.23 30.57 2.18
CA GLY A 314 33.53 31.09 0.85
C GLY A 314 34.89 31.81 0.77
N THR A 315 35.79 31.56 1.73
CA THR A 315 37.12 32.26 1.79
C THR A 315 38.21 31.37 1.23
N ASP A 316 39.19 32.00 0.57
CA ASP A 316 40.41 31.33 0.09
C ASP A 316 41.25 30.78 1.26
N ARG A 317 41.15 31.37 2.44
CA ARG A 317 41.83 30.87 3.62
C ARG A 317 41.29 29.55 4.11
N GLU A 318 39.96 29.40 4.25
CA GLU A 318 39.33 28.11 4.58
C GLU A 318 39.73 27.06 3.56
N GLU A 319 39.73 27.45 2.27
CA GLU A 319 40.07 26.54 1.17
C GLU A 319 41.49 26.00 1.30
N GLN A 320 42.48 26.89 1.48
CA GLN A 320 43.89 26.54 1.47
C GLN A 320 44.38 25.92 2.77
N ASP A 321 43.92 26.43 3.92
CA ASP A 321 44.41 25.99 5.22
C ASP A 321 43.69 24.76 5.77
N GLU A 322 42.43 24.51 5.36
CA GLU A 322 41.59 23.48 5.94
C GLU A 322 41.07 22.49 4.89
N LEU A 323 40.37 22.94 3.84
CA LEU A 323 39.61 22.05 2.98
C LEU A 323 40.47 21.27 1.99
N GLN A 324 41.50 21.94 1.42
CA GLN A 324 42.42 21.26 0.50
C GLN A 324 43.23 20.16 1.20
N PRO A 325 43.84 20.39 2.39
CA PRO A 325 44.53 19.35 3.13
C PRO A 325 43.59 18.21 3.57
N LEU A 326 42.39 18.55 4.08
CA LEU A 326 41.40 17.56 4.53
C LEU A 326 40.93 16.65 3.39
N SER A 327 40.60 17.23 2.24
CA SER A 327 40.15 16.50 1.07
C SER A 327 41.21 15.57 0.50
N THR A 328 42.48 16.03 0.49
CA THR A 328 43.64 15.21 0.12
C THR A 328 43.80 14.00 1.05
N ALA A 329 43.81 14.26 2.38
CA ALA A 329 43.96 13.21 3.37
C ALA A 329 42.81 12.15 3.31
N ARG A 330 41.57 12.59 3.00
CA ARG A 330 40.44 11.69 2.79
C ARG A 330 40.63 10.80 1.55
N ALA A 331 41.07 11.35 0.44
CA ALA A 331 41.38 10.59 -0.77
C ALA A 331 42.49 9.53 -0.50
N GLU A 332 43.54 9.90 0.24
CA GLU A 332 44.61 8.99 0.64
C GLU A 332 44.10 7.87 1.55
N THR A 333 43.22 8.16 2.51
CA THR A 333 42.62 7.16 3.38
C THR A 333 41.76 6.16 2.59
N VAL A 334 40.98 6.63 1.63
CA VAL A 334 40.18 5.74 0.75
C VAL A 334 41.11 4.89 -0.11
N ARG A 335 42.18 5.47 -0.70
CA ARG A 335 43.21 4.73 -1.43
C ARG A 335 43.79 3.60 -0.57
N ALA A 336 44.21 3.91 0.66
CA ALA A 336 44.78 2.91 1.57
C ALA A 336 43.79 1.77 1.84
N ALA A 337 42.52 2.10 2.11
CA ALA A 337 41.46 1.11 2.37
C ALA A 337 41.18 0.19 1.15
N LEU A 338 41.29 0.71 -0.08
CA LEU A 338 41.14 -0.08 -1.30
C LEU A 338 42.37 -1.01 -1.52
N ILE A 339 43.59 -0.55 -1.21
CA ILE A 339 44.79 -1.35 -1.28
C ILE A 339 44.74 -2.51 -0.26
N GLU A 340 44.31 -2.24 0.96
CA GLU A 340 44.10 -3.25 2.00
C GLU A 340 43.12 -4.36 1.55
N ARG A 341 42.20 -4.04 0.65
CA ARG A 341 41.25 -4.95 0.03
C ARG A 341 41.75 -5.63 -1.25
N GLY A 342 43.03 -5.47 -1.57
CA GLY A 342 43.72 -6.19 -2.64
C GLY A 342 43.81 -5.44 -3.97
N MET A 343 43.47 -4.16 -4.04
CA MET A 343 43.71 -3.36 -5.24
C MET A 343 45.20 -3.02 -5.41
N ASP A 344 45.66 -3.02 -6.67
CA ASP A 344 47.02 -2.60 -7.00
C ASP A 344 47.21 -1.08 -6.74
N GLY A 345 47.99 -0.73 -5.75
CA GLY A 345 48.28 0.65 -5.39
C GLY A 345 49.00 1.45 -6.48
N GLY A 346 49.64 0.79 -7.45
CA GLY A 346 50.25 1.43 -8.62
C GLY A 346 49.21 1.97 -9.63
N ARG A 347 47.97 1.50 -9.55
CA ARG A 347 46.86 1.96 -10.38
C ARG A 347 46.07 3.14 -9.75
N ILE A 348 46.36 3.48 -8.49
CA ILE A 348 45.52 4.43 -7.75
C ILE A 348 46.34 5.69 -7.44
N ASP A 349 45.91 6.81 -8.00
CA ASP A 349 46.39 8.19 -7.69
C ASP A 349 45.36 8.91 -6.81
N THR A 350 45.78 9.94 -6.09
CA THR A 350 44.91 10.73 -5.20
C THR A 350 45.01 12.21 -5.49
N LEU A 351 43.90 12.94 -5.34
CA LEU A 351 43.81 14.38 -5.49
C LEU A 351 42.77 14.98 -4.53
N GLY A 352 43.20 15.95 -3.73
CA GLY A 352 42.27 16.81 -3.00
C GLY A 352 41.71 17.92 -3.90
N ARG A 353 40.46 18.15 -3.86
CA ARG A 353 39.75 19.23 -4.59
C ARG A 353 39.25 20.34 -3.67
N GLY A 354 39.35 20.15 -2.34
CA GLY A 354 38.75 21.09 -1.40
C GLY A 354 37.30 21.37 -1.71
N GLY A 355 36.90 22.63 -1.66
CA GLY A 355 35.56 23.11 -2.06
C GLY A 355 35.50 23.67 -3.48
N GLN A 356 36.54 23.48 -4.31
CA GLN A 356 36.67 24.17 -5.63
C GLN A 356 35.80 23.58 -6.73
N ALA A 357 35.27 22.36 -6.55
CA ALA A 357 34.46 21.69 -7.54
C ALA A 357 33.09 21.28 -6.95
N PRO A 358 32.21 22.24 -6.57
CA PRO A 358 30.90 21.91 -6.03
C PRO A 358 29.96 21.42 -7.14
N ILE A 359 29.12 20.42 -6.83
CA ILE A 359 28.04 19.98 -7.73
C ILE A 359 26.72 20.71 -7.44
N VAL A 360 26.59 21.28 -6.26
CA VAL A 360 25.50 22.20 -5.89
C VAL A 360 26.08 23.41 -5.20
N PRO A 361 25.40 24.58 -5.20
CA PRO A 361 25.88 25.75 -4.50
C PRO A 361 26.20 25.47 -3.02
N HIS A 362 27.32 25.96 -2.50
CA HIS A 362 27.66 25.78 -1.07
C HIS A 362 26.62 26.42 -0.13
N THR A 363 25.85 27.39 -0.62
CA THR A 363 24.75 28.05 0.08
C THR A 363 23.45 27.22 0.12
N ASP A 364 23.34 26.16 -0.67
CA ASP A 364 22.20 25.25 -0.65
C ASP A 364 22.29 24.35 0.58
N LEU A 365 21.62 24.75 1.66
CA LEU A 365 21.67 24.04 2.94
C LEU A 365 21.11 22.63 2.86
N ASP A 366 20.16 22.40 1.98
CA ASP A 366 19.48 21.11 1.82
C ASP A 366 20.32 20.11 1.03
N ASN A 367 21.08 20.57 0.04
CA ASN A 367 21.81 19.71 -0.91
C ASN A 367 23.33 19.80 -0.81
N ARG A 368 23.91 20.79 -0.11
CA ARG A 368 25.37 20.98 -0.02
C ARG A 368 26.12 19.76 0.53
N TRP A 369 25.45 18.82 1.18
CA TRP A 369 26.04 17.57 1.60
C TRP A 369 26.56 16.75 0.41
N LYS A 370 25.96 16.88 -0.79
CA LYS A 370 26.40 16.26 -2.05
C LYS A 370 27.85 16.70 -2.44
N ASN A 371 28.27 17.87 -1.98
CA ASN A 371 29.63 18.35 -2.20
C ASN A 371 30.68 17.66 -1.30
N ARG A 372 30.26 16.99 -0.20
CA ARG A 372 31.12 16.14 0.64
C ARG A 372 31.11 14.74 0.08
N ARG A 373 31.99 14.47 -0.87
CA ARG A 373 32.01 13.22 -1.62
C ARG A 373 33.41 12.76 -1.95
N VAL A 374 33.53 11.52 -2.39
CA VAL A 374 34.70 10.99 -3.06
C VAL A 374 34.29 10.62 -4.48
N GLU A 375 35.04 11.08 -5.46
CA GLU A 375 34.90 10.69 -6.87
C GLU A 375 36.06 9.80 -7.29
N PHE A 376 35.76 8.82 -8.13
CA PHE A 376 36.78 7.98 -8.77
C PHE A 376 36.72 8.22 -10.26
N ILE A 377 37.84 8.73 -10.80
CA ILE A 377 37.97 9.02 -12.23
C ILE A 377 38.79 7.89 -12.84
N LEU A 378 38.18 7.15 -13.78
CA LEU A 378 38.85 6.08 -14.51
C LEU A 378 39.57 6.67 -15.73
N LEU A 379 40.88 6.61 -15.72
CA LEU A 379 41.79 7.14 -16.74
C LEU A 379 42.33 6.01 -17.61
N ARG A 380 42.39 6.22 -18.92
CA ARG A 380 42.83 5.20 -19.87
C ARG A 380 44.19 5.55 -20.50
#